data_3b9f153426a58aea745b218dd072d2b9
#
_entry.id   3b9f153426a58aea745b218dd072d2b9
#
_cell.length_a   1.000
_cell.length_b   1.000
_cell.length_c   1.000
_cell.angle_alpha   90.00
_cell.angle_beta   90.00
_cell.angle_gamma   90.00
#
_symmetry.space_group_name_H-M   'P 1'
#
loop_
_entity.id
_entity.type
_entity.pdbx_description
1 polymer ?
#
loop_
_entity_poly.entity_id
_entity_poly.type
_entity_poly.pdbx_seq_one_letter_code
_entity_poly.pdbx_strand_id
1 'polypeptide(L)'
;MDSHVVEVNESNFQQVVLEGSKQAPVIVDFWAPWCAPCRALGPVLERLAAEYAGRFTLAKVNSDDSPGLAAQFGVRGIPSVKAVVNGELVDEFAGALPEPMVREFIERVLPSASDELRLRSAEIYSTKRDAARALELLDQAAKSDPANEAVRIDRAGIYLDLGQFSDARESLDSLSGLTQMDERVTALRARLDLAEGAAQAGDMPSLQLRITRDPGDLDARLQLASLYVAGKRHRDALDELLEIVKRDRGFKDDAGRKTMLEVFSLLGPDNELVDEYRRRLASAMY
;
A
#
# COMPACT_ATOMS: atom_id res chain seq x y z
N MET A 1 -34.86 0.66 -2.79
CA MET A 1 -33.97 -0.46 -3.15
C MET A 1 -32.70 -0.20 -2.36
N ASP A 2 -32.30 -1.11 -1.50
CA ASP A 2 -31.12 -0.93 -0.68
C ASP A 2 -29.90 -0.84 -1.59
N SER A 3 -29.16 0.25 -1.46
CA SER A 3 -28.00 0.57 -2.30
C SER A 3 -26.83 -0.41 -2.19
N HIS A 4 -26.94 -1.42 -1.33
CA HIS A 4 -25.88 -2.38 -0.99
C HIS A 4 -26.09 -3.79 -1.57
N VAL A 5 -27.18 -4.01 -2.33
CA VAL A 5 -27.48 -5.25 -3.04
C VAL A 5 -27.53 -4.97 -4.53
N VAL A 6 -26.72 -5.67 -5.32
CA VAL A 6 -26.55 -5.45 -6.75
C VAL A 6 -26.71 -6.77 -7.50
N GLU A 7 -27.56 -6.81 -8.51
CA GLU A 7 -27.59 -7.94 -9.46
C GLU A 7 -26.40 -7.85 -10.42
N VAL A 8 -25.64 -8.93 -10.51
CA VAL A 8 -24.39 -8.98 -11.24
C VAL A 8 -24.42 -10.07 -12.30
N ASN A 9 -23.88 -9.74 -13.46
CA ASN A 9 -23.70 -10.62 -14.60
C ASN A 9 -22.35 -10.36 -15.27
N GLU A 10 -22.05 -11.06 -16.37
CA GLU A 10 -20.76 -10.94 -17.07
C GLU A 10 -20.43 -9.51 -17.53
N SER A 11 -21.43 -8.65 -17.77
CA SER A 11 -21.22 -7.30 -18.30
C SER A 11 -20.79 -6.28 -17.22
N ASN A 12 -21.17 -6.47 -15.96
CA ASN A 12 -20.90 -5.53 -14.88
C ASN A 12 -20.01 -6.13 -13.77
N PHE A 13 -19.66 -7.41 -13.86
CA PHE A 13 -18.87 -8.12 -12.83
C PHE A 13 -17.54 -7.42 -12.54
N GLN A 14 -16.80 -7.05 -13.57
CA GLN A 14 -15.50 -6.40 -13.39
C GLN A 14 -15.65 -5.10 -12.59
N GLN A 15 -16.63 -4.28 -12.93
CA GLN A 15 -16.84 -2.99 -12.27
C GLN A 15 -17.37 -3.15 -10.85
N VAL A 16 -18.40 -4.01 -10.65
CA VAL A 16 -19.06 -4.13 -9.34
C VAL A 16 -18.22 -4.97 -8.37
N VAL A 17 -17.65 -6.08 -8.84
CA VAL A 17 -16.97 -7.02 -7.96
C VAL A 17 -15.48 -6.71 -7.89
N LEU A 18 -14.74 -6.70 -9.00
CA LEU A 18 -13.28 -6.55 -8.94
C LEU A 18 -12.86 -5.12 -8.56
N GLU A 19 -13.41 -4.10 -9.23
CA GLU A 19 -13.07 -2.71 -8.90
C GLU A 19 -13.77 -2.24 -7.63
N GLY A 20 -15.04 -2.64 -7.42
CA GLY A 20 -15.80 -2.29 -6.20
C GLY A 20 -15.14 -2.84 -4.93
N SER A 21 -14.54 -4.03 -4.99
CA SER A 21 -13.88 -4.65 -3.84
C SER A 21 -12.58 -3.96 -3.39
N LYS A 22 -12.09 -3.00 -4.15
CA LYS A 22 -10.99 -2.12 -3.75
C LYS A 22 -11.44 -1.03 -2.78
N GLN A 23 -12.74 -0.75 -2.72
CA GLN A 23 -13.33 0.27 -1.82
C GLN A 23 -13.97 -0.36 -0.59
N ALA A 24 -14.71 -1.46 -0.76
CA ALA A 24 -15.34 -2.22 0.31
C ALA A 24 -15.44 -3.69 -0.10
N PRO A 25 -15.37 -4.66 0.83
CA PRO A 25 -15.55 -6.07 0.52
C PRO A 25 -16.81 -6.33 -0.31
N VAL A 26 -16.73 -7.23 -1.28
CA VAL A 26 -17.87 -7.67 -2.07
C VAL A 26 -18.16 -9.14 -1.77
N ILE A 27 -19.36 -9.41 -1.25
CA ILE A 27 -19.85 -10.77 -1.03
C ILE A 27 -20.66 -11.17 -2.26
N VAL A 28 -20.19 -12.18 -2.98
CA VAL A 28 -20.76 -12.67 -4.22
C VAL A 28 -21.59 -13.92 -3.92
N ASP A 29 -22.93 -13.87 -4.10
CA ASP A 29 -23.85 -14.98 -3.94
C ASP A 29 -24.18 -15.60 -5.32
N PHE A 30 -23.66 -16.78 -5.57
CA PHE A 30 -24.02 -17.58 -6.73
C PHE A 30 -25.26 -18.42 -6.43
N TRP A 31 -26.38 -18.10 -7.09
CA TRP A 31 -27.70 -18.66 -6.84
C TRP A 31 -28.45 -19.04 -8.11
N ALA A 32 -29.63 -19.66 -7.98
CA ALA A 32 -30.59 -19.85 -9.07
C ALA A 32 -32.03 -19.88 -8.53
N PRO A 33 -33.08 -19.53 -9.36
CA PRO A 33 -34.49 -19.47 -8.91
C PRO A 33 -35.06 -20.79 -8.39
N TRP A 34 -34.63 -21.91 -8.99
CA TRP A 34 -35.07 -23.26 -8.62
C TRP A 34 -34.37 -23.84 -7.38
N CYS A 35 -33.30 -23.23 -6.95
CA CYS A 35 -32.49 -23.71 -5.82
C CYS A 35 -33.18 -23.41 -4.47
N ALA A 36 -33.74 -24.42 -3.82
CA ALA A 36 -34.46 -24.25 -2.55
C ALA A 36 -33.54 -23.75 -1.41
N PRO A 37 -32.28 -24.23 -1.23
CA PRO A 37 -31.35 -23.69 -0.23
C PRO A 37 -30.97 -22.22 -0.50
N CYS A 38 -30.87 -21.82 -1.78
CA CYS A 38 -30.57 -20.42 -2.14
C CYS A 38 -31.72 -19.49 -1.72
N ARG A 39 -32.98 -19.92 -1.86
CA ARG A 39 -34.14 -19.14 -1.42
C ARG A 39 -34.20 -18.98 0.10
N ALA A 40 -33.58 -19.85 0.86
CA ALA A 40 -33.45 -19.69 2.31
C ALA A 40 -32.30 -18.73 2.69
N LEU A 41 -31.14 -18.83 1.98
CA LEU A 41 -29.95 -18.03 2.27
C LEU A 41 -30.07 -16.58 1.77
N GLY A 42 -30.62 -16.36 0.57
CA GLY A 42 -30.69 -15.02 -0.05
C GLY A 42 -31.27 -13.93 0.87
N PRO A 43 -32.45 -14.12 1.47
CA PRO A 43 -33.01 -13.15 2.42
C PRO A 43 -32.15 -12.88 3.65
N VAL A 44 -31.33 -13.84 4.09
CA VAL A 44 -30.39 -13.65 5.20
C VAL A 44 -29.26 -12.72 4.76
N LEU A 45 -28.67 -12.97 3.59
CA LEU A 45 -27.60 -12.12 3.03
C LEU A 45 -28.11 -10.69 2.78
N GLU A 46 -29.30 -10.53 2.19
CA GLU A 46 -29.91 -9.22 1.91
C GLU A 46 -30.17 -8.42 3.20
N ARG A 47 -30.69 -9.08 4.25
CA ARG A 47 -30.90 -8.44 5.54
C ARG A 47 -29.58 -8.03 6.17
N LEU A 48 -28.54 -8.88 6.11
CA LEU A 48 -27.21 -8.54 6.62
C LEU A 48 -26.59 -7.40 5.82
N ALA A 49 -26.75 -7.36 4.49
CA ALA A 49 -26.26 -6.23 3.69
C ALA A 49 -26.90 -4.90 4.11
N ALA A 50 -28.19 -4.90 4.43
CA ALA A 50 -28.88 -3.74 4.96
C ALA A 50 -28.43 -3.38 6.39
N GLU A 51 -28.24 -4.37 7.27
CA GLU A 51 -27.78 -4.16 8.66
C GLU A 51 -26.36 -3.58 8.72
N TYR A 52 -25.44 -4.09 7.88
CA TYR A 52 -24.06 -3.58 7.79
C TYR A 52 -23.92 -2.27 7.01
N ALA A 53 -25.01 -1.74 6.46
CA ALA A 53 -25.16 -0.37 5.94
C ALA A 53 -24.02 0.09 5.01
N GLY A 54 -23.59 -0.77 4.07
CA GLY A 54 -22.56 -0.44 3.08
C GLY A 54 -21.14 -0.77 3.49
N ARG A 55 -20.92 -1.40 4.64
CA ARG A 55 -19.59 -1.94 5.00
C ARG A 55 -19.13 -3.05 4.04
N PHE A 56 -20.08 -3.67 3.32
CA PHE A 56 -19.84 -4.54 2.17
C PHE A 56 -20.94 -4.39 1.13
N THR A 57 -20.67 -4.83 -0.09
CA THR A 57 -21.67 -4.94 -1.16
C THR A 57 -22.05 -6.41 -1.36
N LEU A 58 -23.35 -6.71 -1.40
CA LEU A 58 -23.85 -8.02 -1.81
C LEU A 58 -24.07 -8.04 -3.32
N ALA A 59 -23.27 -8.81 -4.04
CA ALA A 59 -23.39 -9.05 -5.48
C ALA A 59 -24.10 -10.39 -5.72
N LYS A 60 -25.28 -10.36 -6.34
CA LYS A 60 -26.06 -11.58 -6.63
C LYS A 60 -25.84 -12.00 -8.07
N VAL A 61 -25.34 -13.21 -8.29
CA VAL A 61 -25.05 -13.78 -9.61
C VAL A 61 -25.98 -14.98 -9.85
N ASN A 62 -26.90 -14.85 -10.80
CA ASN A 62 -27.68 -15.99 -11.25
C ASN A 62 -26.78 -16.91 -12.09
N SER A 63 -26.51 -18.13 -11.61
CA SER A 63 -25.61 -19.09 -12.24
C SER A 63 -26.17 -19.64 -13.55
N ASP A 64 -27.48 -19.62 -13.76
CA ASP A 64 -28.11 -20.04 -15.02
C ASP A 64 -27.89 -18.99 -16.12
N ASP A 65 -27.90 -17.70 -15.76
CA ASP A 65 -27.71 -16.58 -16.68
C ASP A 65 -26.24 -16.24 -16.90
N SER A 66 -25.36 -16.62 -15.96
CA SER A 66 -23.91 -16.31 -15.97
C SER A 66 -23.04 -17.57 -15.70
N PRO A 67 -23.17 -18.62 -16.52
CA PRO A 67 -22.43 -19.87 -16.31
C PRO A 67 -20.91 -19.67 -16.45
N GLY A 68 -20.47 -18.70 -17.26
CA GLY A 68 -19.05 -18.34 -17.41
C GLY A 68 -18.44 -17.85 -16.10
N LEU A 69 -19.14 -16.97 -15.37
CA LEU A 69 -18.69 -16.50 -14.05
C LEU A 69 -18.69 -17.63 -13.02
N ALA A 70 -19.72 -18.47 -12.99
CA ALA A 70 -19.79 -19.60 -12.08
C ALA A 70 -18.61 -20.57 -12.31
N ALA A 71 -18.25 -20.84 -13.56
CA ALA A 71 -17.09 -21.67 -13.91
C ALA A 71 -15.76 -21.00 -13.53
N GLN A 72 -15.59 -19.71 -13.81
CA GLN A 72 -14.39 -18.93 -13.49
C GLN A 72 -14.11 -18.91 -11.97
N PHE A 73 -15.17 -18.82 -11.16
CA PHE A 73 -15.07 -18.83 -9.70
C PHE A 73 -15.11 -20.24 -9.09
N GLY A 74 -15.05 -21.27 -9.91
CA GLY A 74 -14.99 -22.66 -9.45
C GLY A 74 -16.25 -23.12 -8.71
N VAL A 75 -17.43 -22.57 -9.04
CA VAL A 75 -18.71 -22.93 -8.43
C VAL A 75 -19.10 -24.33 -8.86
N ARG A 76 -19.07 -25.29 -7.95
CA ARG A 76 -19.42 -26.70 -8.20
C ARG A 76 -20.84 -27.04 -7.76
N GLY A 77 -21.49 -26.14 -7.06
CA GLY A 77 -22.85 -26.27 -6.53
C GLY A 77 -23.32 -24.97 -5.91
N ILE A 78 -24.65 -24.79 -5.86
CA ILE A 78 -25.29 -23.58 -5.31
C ILE A 78 -26.15 -23.91 -4.08
N PRO A 79 -26.27 -22.96 -3.11
CA PRO A 79 -25.61 -21.64 -3.08
C PRO A 79 -24.11 -21.75 -2.89
N SER A 80 -23.36 -20.85 -3.51
CA SER A 80 -21.92 -20.67 -3.27
C SER A 80 -21.66 -19.19 -3.04
N VAL A 81 -21.14 -18.87 -1.86
CA VAL A 81 -20.88 -17.49 -1.46
C VAL A 81 -19.36 -17.27 -1.38
N LYS A 82 -18.91 -16.18 -1.97
CA LYS A 82 -17.51 -15.84 -2.07
C LYS A 82 -17.28 -14.41 -1.63
N ALA A 83 -16.17 -14.17 -0.94
CA ALA A 83 -15.76 -12.84 -0.51
C ALA A 83 -14.57 -12.37 -1.37
N VAL A 84 -14.72 -11.20 -1.97
CA VAL A 84 -13.68 -10.57 -2.79
C VAL A 84 -13.26 -9.26 -2.12
N VAL A 85 -11.95 -9.10 -1.90
CA VAL A 85 -11.33 -7.92 -1.31
C VAL A 85 -10.12 -7.54 -2.17
N ASN A 86 -9.99 -6.27 -2.54
CA ASN A 86 -8.93 -5.77 -3.41
C ASN A 86 -8.79 -6.50 -4.75
N GLY A 87 -9.90 -7.03 -5.30
CA GLY A 87 -9.92 -7.79 -6.54
C GLY A 87 -9.57 -9.28 -6.38
N GLU A 88 -9.30 -9.75 -5.18
CA GLU A 88 -8.89 -11.12 -4.89
C GLU A 88 -9.95 -11.87 -4.07
N LEU A 89 -10.13 -13.16 -4.38
CA LEU A 89 -10.96 -14.05 -3.58
C LEU A 89 -10.22 -14.36 -2.26
N VAL A 90 -10.81 -13.97 -1.13
CA VAL A 90 -10.18 -14.11 0.19
C VAL A 90 -10.81 -15.18 1.08
N ASP A 91 -12.11 -15.46 0.91
CA ASP A 91 -12.83 -16.48 1.68
C ASP A 91 -14.06 -16.98 0.89
N GLU A 92 -14.55 -18.17 1.20
CA GLU A 92 -15.74 -18.75 0.55
C GLU A 92 -16.44 -19.77 1.44
N PHE A 93 -17.74 -19.98 1.17
CA PHE A 93 -18.48 -21.14 1.67
C PHE A 93 -19.48 -21.64 0.64
N ALA A 94 -19.91 -22.90 0.78
CA ALA A 94 -20.92 -23.53 -0.05
C ALA A 94 -22.07 -24.09 0.81
N GLY A 95 -23.28 -24.05 0.26
CA GLY A 95 -24.50 -24.47 0.95
C GLY A 95 -25.14 -23.36 1.78
N ALA A 96 -26.40 -23.60 2.22
CA ALA A 96 -27.11 -22.68 3.09
C ALA A 96 -26.62 -22.82 4.53
N LEU A 97 -25.86 -21.82 5.02
CA LEU A 97 -25.43 -21.73 6.41
C LEU A 97 -26.48 -21.03 7.28
N PRO A 98 -26.55 -21.36 8.57
CA PRO A 98 -27.29 -20.58 9.56
C PRO A 98 -26.76 -19.15 9.67
N GLU A 99 -27.64 -18.18 9.94
CA GLU A 99 -27.28 -16.76 10.03
C GLU A 99 -26.06 -16.44 10.90
N PRO A 100 -25.86 -17.02 12.10
CA PRO A 100 -24.66 -16.75 12.90
C PRO A 100 -23.36 -17.08 12.15
N MET A 101 -23.32 -18.16 11.38
CA MET A 101 -22.17 -18.55 10.58
C MET A 101 -21.94 -17.65 9.38
N VAL A 102 -23.03 -17.17 8.74
CA VAL A 102 -22.95 -16.17 7.67
C VAL A 102 -22.42 -14.85 8.21
N ARG A 103 -22.86 -14.44 9.39
CA ARG A 103 -22.38 -13.23 10.07
C ARG A 103 -20.89 -13.34 10.40
N GLU A 104 -20.44 -14.46 10.96
CA GLU A 104 -19.03 -14.72 11.23
C GLU A 104 -18.19 -14.69 9.94
N PHE A 105 -18.67 -15.26 8.85
CA PHE A 105 -18.02 -15.17 7.54
C PHE A 105 -17.87 -13.71 7.08
N ILE A 106 -18.94 -12.90 7.16
CA ILE A 106 -18.89 -11.49 6.79
C ILE A 106 -17.90 -10.73 7.69
N GLU A 107 -17.93 -10.94 9.00
CA GLU A 107 -17.07 -10.25 9.97
C GLU A 107 -15.58 -10.57 9.77
N ARG A 108 -15.23 -11.77 9.28
CA ARG A 108 -13.83 -12.11 8.96
C ARG A 108 -13.27 -11.33 7.78
N VAL A 109 -14.12 -10.89 6.85
CA VAL A 109 -13.68 -10.19 5.63
C VAL A 109 -13.88 -8.68 5.70
N LEU A 110 -14.65 -8.20 6.67
CA LEU A 110 -14.80 -6.77 6.90
C LEU A 110 -13.51 -6.16 7.45
N PRO A 111 -13.17 -4.93 7.05
CA PRO A 111 -12.11 -4.20 7.71
C PRO A 111 -12.36 -4.13 9.22
N SER A 112 -11.30 -4.32 10.01
CA SER A 112 -11.36 -4.10 11.44
C SER A 112 -11.68 -2.63 11.76
N ALA A 113 -12.13 -2.33 12.98
CA ALA A 113 -12.33 -0.95 13.43
C ALA A 113 -11.04 -0.11 13.30
N SER A 114 -9.88 -0.75 13.51
CA SER A 114 -8.57 -0.15 13.31
C SER A 114 -8.32 0.18 11.83
N ASP A 115 -8.65 -0.74 10.90
CA ASP A 115 -8.47 -0.51 9.47
C ASP A 115 -9.43 0.55 8.93
N GLU A 116 -10.67 0.60 9.41
CA GLU A 116 -11.61 1.66 9.03
C GLU A 116 -11.08 3.06 9.41
N LEU A 117 -10.53 3.21 10.62
CA LEU A 117 -9.92 4.45 11.08
C LEU A 117 -8.68 4.80 10.24
N ARG A 118 -7.87 3.81 9.91
CA ARG A 118 -6.67 3.96 9.06
C ARG A 118 -7.03 4.43 7.65
N LEU A 119 -8.01 3.80 7.01
CA LEU A 119 -8.49 4.18 5.67
C LEU A 119 -9.05 5.61 5.67
N ARG A 120 -9.83 5.96 6.70
CA ARG A 120 -10.36 7.32 6.86
C ARG A 120 -9.25 8.37 7.10
N SER A 121 -8.20 7.99 7.82
CA SER A 121 -7.00 8.82 7.98
C SER A 121 -6.34 9.09 6.62
N ALA A 122 -6.13 8.05 5.82
CA ALA A 122 -5.53 8.16 4.50
C ALA A 122 -6.36 9.05 3.56
N GLU A 123 -7.69 8.92 3.57
CA GLU A 123 -8.60 9.78 2.80
C GLU A 123 -8.45 11.25 3.21
N ILE A 124 -8.51 11.57 4.51
CA ILE A 124 -8.38 12.95 5.02
C ILE A 124 -7.01 13.52 4.63
N TYR A 125 -5.94 12.74 4.80
CA TYR A 125 -4.60 13.21 4.48
C TYR A 125 -4.40 13.44 2.99
N SER A 126 -4.88 12.53 2.14
CA SER A 126 -4.75 12.67 0.69
C SER A 126 -5.56 13.84 0.11
N THR A 127 -6.80 14.05 0.60
CA THR A 127 -7.73 15.04 0.06
C THR A 127 -7.58 16.42 0.67
N LYS A 128 -7.40 16.51 2.00
CA LYS A 128 -7.39 17.78 2.76
C LYS A 128 -6.01 18.20 3.26
N ARG A 129 -5.02 17.30 3.18
CA ARG A 129 -3.68 17.49 3.77
C ARG A 129 -3.71 17.83 5.27
N ASP A 130 -4.78 17.42 5.95
CA ASP A 130 -4.95 17.61 7.40
C ASP A 130 -4.21 16.50 8.16
N ALA A 131 -2.91 16.72 8.36
CA ALA A 131 -2.04 15.78 9.05
C ALA A 131 -2.43 15.59 10.52
N ALA A 132 -2.88 16.66 11.20
CA ALA A 132 -3.26 16.57 12.61
C ALA A 132 -4.47 15.65 12.80
N ARG A 133 -5.51 15.81 11.98
CA ARG A 133 -6.68 14.96 12.04
C ARG A 133 -6.39 13.52 11.59
N ALA A 134 -5.52 13.36 10.60
CA ALA A 134 -5.09 12.04 10.14
C ALA A 134 -4.34 11.27 11.24
N LEU A 135 -3.38 11.91 11.91
CA LEU A 135 -2.65 11.31 13.03
C LEU A 135 -3.56 10.99 14.22
N GLU A 136 -4.53 11.84 14.53
CA GLU A 136 -5.53 11.55 15.58
C GLU A 136 -6.32 10.27 15.29
N LEU A 137 -6.72 10.05 14.04
CA LEU A 137 -7.40 8.81 13.63
C LEU A 137 -6.49 7.59 13.71
N LEU A 138 -5.21 7.74 13.35
CA LEU A 138 -4.22 6.66 13.51
C LEU A 138 -3.94 6.36 14.98
N ASP A 139 -4.01 7.34 15.88
CA ASP A 139 -3.91 7.12 17.32
C ASP A 139 -5.12 6.32 17.86
N GLN A 140 -6.31 6.62 17.37
CA GLN A 140 -7.50 5.85 17.70
C GLN A 140 -7.42 4.41 17.13
N ALA A 141 -6.92 4.26 15.91
CA ALA A 141 -6.70 2.95 15.29
C ALA A 141 -5.69 2.10 16.08
N ALA A 142 -4.57 2.69 16.52
CA ALA A 142 -3.57 2.02 17.34
C ALA A 142 -4.10 1.61 18.73
N LYS A 143 -5.03 2.38 19.30
CA LYS A 143 -5.70 2.02 20.57
C LYS A 143 -6.70 0.88 20.39
N SER A 144 -7.38 0.84 19.24
CA SER A 144 -8.35 -0.20 18.91
C SER A 144 -7.67 -1.54 18.63
N ASP A 145 -6.55 -1.53 17.91
CA ASP A 145 -5.72 -2.70 17.63
C ASP A 145 -4.23 -2.33 17.66
N PRO A 146 -3.56 -2.53 18.81
CA PRO A 146 -2.12 -2.25 18.94
C PRO A 146 -1.23 -3.14 18.06
N ALA A 147 -1.74 -4.28 17.59
CA ALA A 147 -1.01 -5.21 16.75
C ALA A 147 -1.05 -4.83 15.26
N ASN A 148 -1.93 -3.90 14.87
CA ASN A 148 -2.05 -3.46 13.48
C ASN A 148 -0.84 -2.62 13.04
N GLU A 149 0.14 -3.28 12.45
CA GLU A 149 1.39 -2.64 12.00
C GLU A 149 1.18 -1.67 10.84
N ALA A 150 0.12 -1.82 10.04
CA ALA A 150 -0.19 -0.91 8.95
C ALA A 150 -0.47 0.53 9.45
N VAL A 151 -0.99 0.69 10.68
CA VAL A 151 -1.16 1.99 11.34
C VAL A 151 0.19 2.69 11.52
N ARG A 152 1.23 1.95 11.94
CA ARG A 152 2.59 2.48 12.15
C ARG A 152 3.25 2.88 10.84
N ILE A 153 3.02 2.10 9.77
CA ILE A 153 3.51 2.42 8.43
C ILE A 153 2.89 3.71 7.91
N ASP A 154 1.56 3.85 8.02
CA ASP A 154 0.85 5.04 7.57
C ASP A 154 1.26 6.28 8.38
N ARG A 155 1.46 6.14 9.71
CA ARG A 155 1.97 7.19 10.59
C ARG A 155 3.37 7.65 10.19
N ALA A 156 4.28 6.70 9.91
CA ALA A 156 5.64 6.99 9.45
C ALA A 156 5.63 7.81 8.15
N GLY A 157 4.74 7.50 7.22
CA GLY A 157 4.57 8.26 5.98
C GLY A 157 4.18 9.73 6.24
N ILE A 158 3.20 9.97 7.14
CA ILE A 158 2.77 11.32 7.50
C ILE A 158 3.88 12.09 8.23
N TYR A 159 4.56 11.48 9.20
CA TYR A 159 5.67 12.10 9.90
C TYR A 159 6.82 12.48 8.95
N LEU A 160 7.14 11.60 8.01
CA LEU A 160 8.15 11.88 7.00
C LEU A 160 7.78 13.09 6.12
N ASP A 161 6.52 13.18 5.68
CA ASP A 161 6.02 14.32 4.91
C ASP A 161 6.04 15.65 5.71
N LEU A 162 5.90 15.57 7.05
CA LEU A 162 6.00 16.72 7.96
C LEU A 162 7.44 17.09 8.35
N GLY A 163 8.44 16.31 7.92
CA GLY A 163 9.84 16.49 8.33
C GLY A 163 10.11 16.06 9.78
N GLN A 164 9.22 15.32 10.40
CA GLN A 164 9.35 14.77 11.76
C GLN A 164 10.10 13.42 11.68
N PHE A 165 11.40 13.48 11.35
CA PHE A 165 12.18 12.28 11.01
C PHE A 165 12.35 11.31 12.18
N SER A 166 12.51 11.85 13.42
CA SER A 166 12.61 11.02 14.62
C SER A 166 11.36 10.16 14.83
N ASP A 167 10.17 10.77 14.71
CA ASP A 167 8.88 10.08 14.90
C ASP A 167 8.62 9.06 13.78
N ALA A 168 9.03 9.39 12.55
CA ALA A 168 8.98 8.47 11.40
C ALA A 168 9.87 7.26 11.64
N ARG A 169 11.11 7.46 12.11
CA ARG A 169 12.06 6.39 12.41
C ARG A 169 11.55 5.48 13.52
N GLU A 170 11.08 6.03 14.63
CA GLU A 170 10.50 5.26 15.75
C GLU A 170 9.33 4.40 15.27
N SER A 171 8.44 4.94 14.45
CA SER A 171 7.32 4.20 13.88
C SER A 171 7.77 3.02 13.05
N LEU A 172 8.79 3.18 12.20
CA LEU A 172 9.33 2.11 11.34
C LEU A 172 10.16 1.08 12.13
N ASP A 173 10.89 1.48 13.17
CA ASP A 173 11.73 0.59 13.98
C ASP A 173 10.90 -0.29 14.90
N SER A 174 9.67 0.14 15.24
CA SER A 174 8.73 -0.64 16.04
C SER A 174 8.03 -1.78 15.28
N LEU A 175 8.26 -1.92 13.97
CA LEU A 175 7.66 -2.97 13.13
C LEU A 175 8.33 -4.33 13.37
N SER A 176 7.58 -5.42 13.21
CA SER A 176 8.10 -6.78 13.26
C SER A 176 9.09 -7.06 12.12
N GLY A 177 10.00 -8.01 12.32
CA GLY A 177 11.02 -8.34 11.31
C GLY A 177 10.44 -8.74 9.95
N LEU A 178 9.26 -9.38 9.93
CA LEU A 178 8.57 -9.75 8.69
C LEU A 178 8.05 -8.49 7.96
N THR A 179 7.40 -7.58 8.68
CA THR A 179 6.84 -6.35 8.12
C THR A 179 7.95 -5.38 7.67
N GLN A 180 9.12 -5.43 8.29
CA GLN A 180 10.27 -4.64 7.84
C GLN A 180 10.76 -5.01 6.43
N MET A 181 10.41 -6.19 5.91
CA MET A 181 10.72 -6.62 4.54
C MET A 181 9.66 -6.16 3.51
N ASP A 182 8.57 -5.53 3.96
CA ASP A 182 7.54 -4.97 3.09
C ASP A 182 8.13 -3.87 2.19
N GLU A 183 7.74 -3.87 0.91
CA GLU A 183 8.24 -2.91 -0.09
C GLU A 183 7.94 -1.46 0.31
N ARG A 184 6.75 -1.19 0.89
CA ARG A 184 6.37 0.14 1.38
C ARG A 184 7.28 0.61 2.52
N VAL A 185 7.62 -0.29 3.45
CA VAL A 185 8.52 0.01 4.57
C VAL A 185 9.92 0.30 4.06
N THR A 186 10.42 -0.52 3.13
CA THR A 186 11.72 -0.31 2.48
C THR A 186 11.78 1.04 1.77
N ALA A 187 10.74 1.41 1.03
CA ALA A 187 10.64 2.70 0.36
C ALA A 187 10.60 3.88 1.36
N LEU A 188 9.84 3.75 2.46
CA LEU A 188 9.78 4.78 3.50
C LEU A 188 11.12 4.96 4.21
N ARG A 189 11.85 3.88 4.51
CA ARG A 189 13.20 3.95 5.10
C ARG A 189 14.18 4.65 4.17
N ALA A 190 14.21 4.29 2.90
CA ALA A 190 15.06 4.96 1.91
C ALA A 190 14.75 6.47 1.83
N ARG A 191 13.46 6.84 1.81
CA ARG A 191 13.06 8.26 1.84
C ARG A 191 13.50 8.97 3.13
N LEU A 192 13.40 8.32 4.27
CA LEU A 192 13.79 8.86 5.57
C LEU A 192 15.30 9.11 5.61
N ASP A 193 16.12 8.13 5.24
CA ASP A 193 17.57 8.26 5.25
C ASP A 193 18.06 9.38 4.32
N LEU A 194 17.47 9.50 3.13
CA LEU A 194 17.74 10.59 2.19
C LEU A 194 17.30 11.96 2.74
N ALA A 195 16.16 12.04 3.41
CA ALA A 195 15.64 13.30 3.97
C ALA A 195 16.48 13.75 5.18
N GLU A 196 16.90 12.84 6.05
CA GLU A 196 17.82 13.13 7.15
C GLU A 196 19.18 13.60 6.65
N GLY A 197 19.75 12.91 5.62
CA GLY A 197 20.97 13.34 4.96
C GLY A 197 20.87 14.75 4.38
N ALA A 198 19.74 15.07 3.76
CA ALA A 198 19.48 16.43 3.25
C ALA A 198 19.35 17.47 4.38
N ALA A 199 18.68 17.13 5.50
CA ALA A 199 18.53 18.04 6.64
C ALA A 199 19.86 18.34 7.34
N GLN A 200 20.81 17.40 7.30
CA GLN A 200 22.16 17.58 7.86
C GLN A 200 23.14 18.24 6.87
N ALA A 201 22.81 18.26 5.58
CA ALA A 201 23.63 18.85 4.56
C ALA A 201 23.66 20.37 4.67
N GLY A 202 24.80 20.98 4.37
CA GLY A 202 24.94 22.43 4.23
C GLY A 202 24.13 22.98 3.05
N ASP A 203 24.22 24.28 2.82
CA ASP A 203 23.57 24.89 1.66
C ASP A 203 24.24 24.45 0.34
N MET A 204 23.42 24.26 -0.68
CA MET A 204 23.84 23.72 -1.98
C MET A 204 25.02 24.51 -2.63
N PRO A 205 25.02 25.87 -2.64
CA PRO A 205 26.13 26.66 -3.16
C PRO A 205 27.45 26.42 -2.43
N SER A 206 27.46 26.28 -1.11
CA SER A 206 28.70 26.04 -0.36
C SER A 206 29.27 24.64 -0.64
N LEU A 207 28.43 23.62 -0.79
CA LEU A 207 28.87 22.28 -1.18
C LEU A 207 29.45 22.25 -2.61
N GLN A 208 28.81 22.93 -3.55
CA GLN A 208 29.32 23.06 -4.92
C GLN A 208 30.67 23.77 -4.95
N LEU A 209 30.87 24.81 -4.14
CA LEU A 209 32.15 25.50 -4.01
C LEU A 209 33.21 24.59 -3.42
N ARG A 210 32.90 23.78 -2.41
CA ARG A 210 33.83 22.78 -1.84
C ARG A 210 34.28 21.79 -2.91
N ILE A 211 33.36 21.21 -3.66
CA ILE A 211 33.62 20.25 -4.74
C ILE A 211 34.46 20.90 -5.88
N THR A 212 34.23 22.19 -6.16
CA THR A 212 35.01 22.92 -7.18
C THR A 212 36.44 23.14 -6.72
N ARG A 213 36.65 23.39 -5.42
CA ARG A 213 38.00 23.58 -4.85
C ARG A 213 38.72 22.26 -4.67
N ASP A 214 38.01 21.23 -4.24
CA ASP A 214 38.53 19.88 -4.09
C ASP A 214 37.55 18.87 -4.72
N PRO A 215 37.79 18.45 -5.96
CA PRO A 215 36.97 17.42 -6.62
C PRO A 215 36.98 16.06 -5.91
N GLY A 216 37.91 15.84 -4.98
CA GLY A 216 37.99 14.65 -4.13
C GLY A 216 37.20 14.74 -2.82
N ASP A 217 36.53 15.85 -2.54
CA ASP A 217 35.66 16.02 -1.36
C ASP A 217 34.42 15.16 -1.46
N LEU A 218 34.55 13.85 -1.16
CA LEU A 218 33.46 12.88 -1.27
C LEU A 218 32.33 13.13 -0.24
N ASP A 219 32.68 13.75 0.90
CA ASP A 219 31.70 14.18 1.88
C ASP A 219 30.78 15.27 1.34
N ALA A 220 31.34 16.28 0.68
CA ALA A 220 30.53 17.33 0.05
C ALA A 220 29.66 16.77 -1.09
N ARG A 221 30.18 15.81 -1.89
CA ARG A 221 29.41 15.15 -2.94
C ARG A 221 28.23 14.36 -2.37
N LEU A 222 28.42 13.59 -1.31
CA LEU A 222 27.37 12.83 -0.66
C LEU A 222 26.26 13.74 -0.11
N GLN A 223 26.64 14.82 0.57
CA GLN A 223 25.70 15.82 1.08
C GLN A 223 24.94 16.51 -0.05
N LEU A 224 25.63 16.88 -1.14
CA LEU A 224 25.01 17.50 -2.30
C LEU A 224 24.01 16.56 -2.99
N ALA A 225 24.37 15.28 -3.11
CA ALA A 225 23.47 14.26 -3.64
C ALA A 225 22.18 14.15 -2.82
N SER A 226 22.27 14.17 -1.49
CA SER A 226 21.09 14.16 -0.61
C SER A 226 20.18 15.38 -0.84
N LEU A 227 20.75 16.57 -0.98
CA LEU A 227 20.00 17.80 -1.31
C LEU A 227 19.33 17.70 -2.70
N TYR A 228 20.00 17.12 -3.70
CA TYR A 228 19.45 16.91 -5.02
C TYR A 228 18.25 15.93 -4.99
N VAL A 229 18.35 14.85 -4.21
CA VAL A 229 17.22 13.91 -4.03
C VAL A 229 16.03 14.60 -3.37
N ALA A 230 16.25 15.35 -2.28
CA ALA A 230 15.21 16.12 -1.61
C ALA A 230 14.54 17.13 -2.56
N GLY A 231 15.32 17.74 -3.46
CA GLY A 231 14.84 18.64 -4.52
C GLY A 231 14.27 17.93 -5.76
N LYS A 232 14.09 16.60 -5.74
CA LYS A 232 13.63 15.74 -6.87
C LYS A 232 14.54 15.83 -8.12
N ARG A 233 15.78 16.23 -7.95
CA ARG A 233 16.81 16.31 -8.99
C ARG A 233 17.60 15.00 -9.03
N HIS A 234 16.89 13.88 -9.29
CA HIS A 234 17.45 12.53 -9.16
C HIS A 234 18.64 12.26 -10.09
N ARG A 235 18.66 12.82 -11.30
CA ARG A 235 19.78 12.69 -12.23
C ARG A 235 21.04 13.30 -11.64
N ASP A 236 20.96 14.54 -11.15
CA ASP A 236 22.11 15.23 -10.55
C ASP A 236 22.62 14.48 -9.30
N ALA A 237 21.70 13.95 -8.48
CA ALA A 237 22.06 13.13 -7.33
C ALA A 237 22.84 11.88 -7.75
N LEU A 238 22.34 11.13 -8.73
CA LEU A 238 22.95 9.91 -9.22
C LEU A 238 24.32 10.17 -9.89
N ASP A 239 24.52 11.32 -10.53
CA ASP A 239 25.82 11.70 -11.07
C ASP A 239 26.85 11.94 -9.97
N GLU A 240 26.51 12.67 -8.88
CA GLU A 240 27.42 12.86 -7.75
C GLU A 240 27.73 11.55 -7.02
N LEU A 241 26.72 10.68 -6.81
CA LEU A 241 26.92 9.37 -6.18
C LEU A 241 27.80 8.44 -7.04
N LEU A 242 27.59 8.43 -8.35
CA LEU A 242 28.41 7.65 -9.27
C LEU A 242 29.87 8.13 -9.26
N GLU A 243 30.08 9.43 -9.13
CA GLU A 243 31.43 10.00 -9.01
C GLU A 243 32.12 9.58 -7.71
N ILE A 244 31.38 9.45 -6.60
CA ILE A 244 31.90 8.87 -5.36
C ILE A 244 32.38 7.42 -5.61
N VAL A 245 31.51 6.58 -6.20
CA VAL A 245 31.84 5.18 -6.48
C VAL A 245 33.09 5.03 -7.37
N LYS A 246 33.24 5.90 -8.38
CA LYS A 246 34.40 5.88 -9.27
C LYS A 246 35.71 6.25 -8.57
N ARG A 247 35.67 7.18 -7.59
CA ARG A 247 36.84 7.68 -6.90
C ARG A 247 37.24 6.80 -5.71
N ASP A 248 36.28 6.41 -4.91
CA ASP A 248 36.49 5.52 -3.77
C ASP A 248 35.25 4.67 -3.50
N ARG A 249 35.31 3.40 -3.90
CA ARG A 249 34.21 2.44 -3.70
C ARG A 249 33.95 2.16 -2.23
N GLY A 250 34.95 2.23 -1.37
CA GLY A 250 34.85 1.94 0.06
C GLY A 250 34.45 3.13 0.91
N PHE A 251 34.29 4.31 0.32
CA PHE A 251 33.99 5.53 1.06
C PHE A 251 32.79 5.35 1.97
N LYS A 252 33.00 5.59 3.29
CA LYS A 252 31.99 5.44 4.33
C LYS A 252 31.16 4.14 4.20
N ASP A 253 31.85 3.03 4.13
CA ASP A 253 31.21 1.71 4.02
C ASP A 253 30.32 1.60 2.77
N ASP A 254 30.84 1.99 1.61
CA ASP A 254 30.17 1.92 0.31
C ASP A 254 28.94 2.85 0.19
N ALA A 255 28.98 4.01 0.86
CA ALA A 255 27.87 4.95 0.91
C ALA A 255 27.39 5.38 -0.49
N GLY A 256 28.30 5.64 -1.44
CA GLY A 256 27.93 6.04 -2.80
C GLY A 256 27.01 5.04 -3.48
N ARG A 257 27.37 3.75 -3.48
CA ARG A 257 26.55 2.68 -4.07
C ARG A 257 25.26 2.44 -3.28
N LYS A 258 25.34 2.39 -1.95
CA LYS A 258 24.16 2.19 -1.08
C LYS A 258 23.11 3.26 -1.36
N THR A 259 23.50 4.53 -1.36
CA THR A 259 22.57 5.64 -1.62
C THR A 259 22.04 5.62 -3.06
N MET A 260 22.84 5.19 -4.07
CA MET A 260 22.31 4.97 -5.42
C MET A 260 21.17 3.93 -5.43
N LEU A 261 21.32 2.82 -4.70
CA LEU A 261 20.29 1.78 -4.61
C LEU A 261 19.01 2.31 -3.91
N GLU A 262 19.15 3.17 -2.90
CA GLU A 262 18.04 3.84 -2.23
C GLU A 262 17.29 4.76 -3.21
N VAL A 263 18.01 5.52 -4.04
CA VAL A 263 17.39 6.34 -5.10
C VAL A 263 16.70 5.47 -6.15
N PHE A 264 17.25 4.31 -6.51
CA PHE A 264 16.59 3.36 -7.41
C PHE A 264 15.30 2.81 -6.81
N SER A 265 15.31 2.49 -5.52
CA SER A 265 14.10 2.05 -4.81
C SER A 265 13.03 3.15 -4.77
N LEU A 266 13.43 4.40 -4.57
CA LEU A 266 12.53 5.56 -4.57
C LEU A 266 11.88 5.80 -5.94
N LEU A 267 12.62 5.58 -7.04
CA LEU A 267 12.14 5.81 -8.41
C LEU A 267 11.31 4.64 -8.96
N GLY A 268 11.50 3.44 -8.42
CA GLY A 268 10.85 2.22 -8.89
C GLY A 268 11.59 1.53 -10.05
N PRO A 269 11.29 0.23 -10.28
CA PRO A 269 12.04 -0.61 -11.23
C PRO A 269 11.84 -0.21 -12.70
N ASP A 270 10.70 0.36 -13.06
CA ASP A 270 10.33 0.68 -14.45
C ASP A 270 10.78 2.09 -14.89
N ASN A 271 11.60 2.75 -14.09
CA ASN A 271 12.07 4.10 -14.40
C ASN A 271 13.31 4.07 -15.29
N GLU A 272 13.26 4.72 -16.46
CA GLU A 272 14.36 4.77 -17.43
C GLU A 272 15.69 5.25 -16.82
N LEU A 273 15.64 6.17 -15.86
CA LEU A 273 16.82 6.66 -15.14
C LEU A 273 17.48 5.56 -14.34
N VAL A 274 16.68 4.66 -13.75
CA VAL A 274 17.20 3.51 -12.98
C VAL A 274 17.97 2.56 -13.90
N ASP A 275 17.42 2.27 -15.07
CA ASP A 275 18.10 1.40 -16.06
C ASP A 275 19.41 2.00 -16.59
N GLU A 276 19.42 3.32 -16.84
CA GLU A 276 20.62 4.04 -17.25
C GLU A 276 21.71 3.91 -16.19
N TYR A 277 21.37 4.24 -14.93
CA TYR A 277 22.39 4.32 -13.88
C TYR A 277 22.79 2.94 -13.31
N ARG A 278 21.95 1.92 -13.41
CA ARG A 278 22.37 0.53 -13.12
C ARG A 278 23.51 0.08 -14.04
N ARG A 279 23.40 0.38 -15.35
CA ARG A 279 24.47 0.07 -16.32
C ARG A 279 25.74 0.86 -16.02
N ARG A 280 25.63 2.17 -15.73
CA ARG A 280 26.78 3.03 -15.39
C ARG A 280 27.45 2.59 -14.08
N LEU A 281 26.67 2.22 -13.07
CA LEU A 281 27.17 1.69 -11.80
C LEU A 281 27.91 0.37 -12.02
N ALA A 282 27.32 -0.58 -12.76
CA ALA A 282 27.99 -1.83 -13.10
C ALA A 282 29.34 -1.57 -13.77
N SER A 283 29.42 -0.67 -14.76
CA SER A 283 30.71 -0.29 -15.41
C SER A 283 31.70 0.37 -14.46
N ALA A 284 31.24 1.05 -13.42
CA ALA A 284 32.13 1.68 -12.41
C ALA A 284 32.64 0.67 -11.37
N MET A 285 31.96 -0.48 -11.23
CA MET A 285 32.33 -1.53 -10.28
C MET A 285 33.40 -2.52 -10.83
N TYR A 286 33.56 -2.58 -12.15
CA TYR A 286 34.54 -3.44 -12.85
C TYR A 286 35.59 -2.61 -13.55
#